data_2b7c608de287b28a1b4f0d85261ccb33
#
_entry.id   2b7c608de287b28a1b4f0d85261ccb33
#
_cell.length_a   1.000
_cell.length_b   1.000
_cell.length_c   1.000
_cell.angle_alpha   90.00
_cell.angle_beta   90.00
_cell.angle_gamma   90.00
#
_symmetry.space_group_name_H-M   'P 1'
#
loop_
_entity.id
_entity.type
_entity.pdbx_description
1 polymer ?
#
loop_
_entity_poly.entity_id
_entity_poly.type
_entity_poly.pdbx_seq_one_letter_code
_entity_poly.pdbx_strand_id
1 'polypeptide(L)'
;MLLENVPFTTVYEHKGNTEFLLVSKKYKLQIRIECKWQQTAGSVDEKLPYLYLNTIEAMPEKSIMILIDGDGWKAGSIKWLKDAVKEKKYTTAENNDKKIFVFSLTEFFTWANKMFSK
;
A
#
# COMPACT_ATOMS: atom_id res chain seq x y z
N MET A 1 -13.85 -8.52 -8.32
CA MET A 1 -13.88 -7.29 -9.12
C MET A 1 -12.65 -6.45 -8.83
N LEU A 2 -12.00 -5.95 -9.86
CA LEU A 2 -10.85 -5.07 -9.73
C LEU A 2 -11.20 -3.71 -10.32
N LEU A 3 -11.20 -2.68 -9.49
CA LEU A 3 -11.44 -1.32 -9.92
C LEU A 3 -10.10 -0.61 -10.15
N GLU A 4 -10.03 0.25 -11.16
CA GLU A 4 -8.83 0.98 -11.53
C GLU A 4 -8.97 2.47 -11.24
N ASN A 5 -7.85 3.13 -10.98
CA ASN A 5 -7.79 4.59 -10.77
C ASN A 5 -8.77 5.06 -9.70
N VAL A 6 -8.66 4.48 -8.51
CA VAL A 6 -9.61 4.71 -7.43
C VAL A 6 -9.23 5.98 -6.65
N PRO A 7 -10.11 6.98 -6.62
CA PRO A 7 -9.77 8.25 -5.99
C PRO A 7 -9.79 8.20 -4.47
N PHE A 8 -9.06 9.10 -3.85
CA PHE A 8 -9.13 9.40 -2.43
C PHE A 8 -8.61 10.83 -2.22
N THR A 9 -8.85 11.37 -1.03
CA THR A 9 -8.30 12.68 -0.67
C THR A 9 -7.07 12.48 0.20
N THR A 10 -5.92 13.01 -0.25
CA THR A 10 -4.64 12.82 0.45
C THR A 10 -4.58 13.59 1.76
N VAL A 11 -3.52 13.33 2.55
CA VAL A 11 -3.29 14.06 3.81
C VAL A 11 -3.03 15.55 3.58
N TYR A 12 -2.70 15.96 2.34
CA TYR A 12 -2.59 17.38 1.98
C TYR A 12 -3.89 17.95 1.42
N GLU A 13 -4.98 17.20 1.57
CA GLU A 13 -6.30 17.58 1.06
C GLU A 13 -6.33 17.75 -0.46
N HIS A 14 -5.42 17.05 -1.16
CA HIS A 14 -5.39 17.01 -2.63
C HIS A 14 -6.07 15.74 -3.12
N LYS A 15 -6.53 15.79 -4.38
CA LYS A 15 -7.06 14.61 -5.04
C LYS A 15 -5.93 13.66 -5.38
N GLY A 16 -6.05 12.40 -4.94
CA GLY A 16 -5.12 11.33 -5.28
C GLY A 16 -5.86 10.15 -5.87
N ASN A 17 -5.12 9.24 -6.49
CA ASN A 17 -5.68 7.99 -7.01
C ASN A 17 -4.73 6.85 -6.69
N THR A 18 -5.28 5.70 -6.30
CA THR A 18 -4.53 4.45 -6.28
C THR A 18 -4.82 3.67 -7.56
N GLU A 19 -3.89 2.81 -7.95
CA GLU A 19 -4.03 2.06 -9.20
C GLU A 19 -5.23 1.12 -9.15
N PHE A 20 -5.45 0.43 -8.04
CA PHE A 20 -6.48 -0.59 -7.98
C PHE A 20 -7.21 -0.63 -6.64
N LEU A 21 -8.43 -1.14 -6.69
CA LEU A 21 -9.19 -1.56 -5.51
C LEU A 21 -9.72 -2.96 -5.82
N LEU A 22 -9.28 -3.94 -5.05
CA LEU A 22 -9.75 -5.32 -5.19
C LEU A 22 -10.94 -5.54 -4.28
N VAL A 23 -12.08 -5.95 -4.86
CA VAL A 23 -13.29 -6.22 -4.11
C VAL A 23 -13.73 -7.65 -4.40
N SER A 24 -13.91 -8.46 -3.36
CA SER A 24 -14.40 -9.82 -3.50
C SER A 24 -15.47 -10.08 -2.45
N LYS A 25 -16.70 -10.29 -2.90
CA LYS A 25 -17.80 -10.64 -2.00
C LYS A 25 -17.62 -12.06 -1.45
N LYS A 26 -17.09 -12.97 -2.27
CA LYS A 26 -16.87 -14.36 -1.86
C LYS A 26 -15.93 -14.48 -0.68
N TYR A 27 -14.83 -13.71 -0.69
CA TYR A 27 -13.83 -13.74 0.37
C TYR A 27 -13.98 -12.60 1.36
N LYS A 28 -14.99 -11.76 1.18
CA LYS A 28 -15.25 -10.58 2.01
C LYS A 28 -14.04 -9.66 2.09
N LEU A 29 -13.41 -9.42 0.92
CA LEU A 29 -12.21 -8.60 0.82
C LEU A 29 -12.50 -7.27 0.14
N GLN A 30 -11.85 -6.24 0.66
CA GLN A 30 -11.79 -4.94 0.00
C GLN A 30 -10.40 -4.39 0.30
N ILE A 31 -9.52 -4.43 -0.70
CA ILE A 31 -8.11 -4.07 -0.55
C ILE A 31 -7.75 -3.00 -1.56
N ARG A 32 -7.32 -1.84 -1.06
CA ARG A 32 -6.80 -0.78 -1.92
C ARG A 32 -5.35 -1.09 -2.23
N ILE A 33 -4.96 -0.99 -3.50
CA ILE A 33 -3.62 -1.38 -3.96
C ILE A 33 -2.92 -0.18 -4.58
N GLU A 34 -1.79 0.19 -3.99
CA GLU A 34 -0.92 1.26 -4.48
C GLU A 34 0.34 0.63 -5.05
N CYS A 35 0.67 0.93 -6.31
CA CYS A 35 1.85 0.38 -6.98
C CYS A 35 2.93 1.45 -7.10
N LYS A 36 4.16 1.11 -6.72
CA LYS A 36 5.33 2.00 -6.87
C LYS A 36 6.43 1.23 -7.56
N TRP A 37 6.87 1.76 -8.69
CA TRP A 37 7.93 1.16 -9.50
C TRP A 37 9.07 2.15 -9.64
N GLN A 38 10.30 1.71 -9.40
CA GLN A 38 11.48 2.57 -9.51
C GLN A 38 12.63 1.78 -10.12
N GLN A 39 13.04 2.15 -11.34
CA GLN A 39 14.13 1.49 -12.06
C GLN A 39 15.48 2.11 -11.79
N THR A 40 15.52 3.41 -11.53
CA THR A 40 16.77 4.13 -11.31
C THR A 40 16.73 4.80 -9.94
N ALA A 41 17.90 4.96 -9.32
CA ALA A 41 17.99 5.67 -8.05
C ALA A 41 17.60 7.13 -8.25
N GLY A 42 16.88 7.68 -7.27
CA GLY A 42 16.42 9.06 -7.33
C GLY A 42 15.75 9.47 -6.03
N SER A 43 15.08 10.60 -6.05
CA SER A 43 14.46 11.18 -4.87
C SER A 43 13.13 10.53 -4.49
N VAL A 44 12.73 9.45 -5.15
CA VAL A 44 11.43 8.81 -4.93
C VAL A 44 11.36 8.17 -3.54
N ASP A 45 12.50 7.79 -2.96
CA ASP A 45 12.55 7.24 -1.60
C ASP A 45 11.88 8.17 -0.58
N GLU A 46 11.97 9.47 -0.78
CA GLU A 46 11.40 10.47 0.10
C GLU A 46 9.88 10.45 0.10
N LYS A 47 9.28 9.83 -0.91
CA LYS A 47 7.82 9.75 -1.04
C LYS A 47 7.21 8.64 -0.20
N LEU A 48 8.02 7.70 0.30
CA LEU A 48 7.51 6.58 1.07
C LEU A 48 6.86 7.00 2.39
N PRO A 49 7.43 7.94 3.17
CA PRO A 49 6.73 8.42 4.37
C PRO A 49 5.37 9.06 4.04
N TYR A 50 5.30 9.85 2.98
CA TYR A 50 4.06 10.46 2.53
C TYR A 50 3.04 9.38 2.12
N LEU A 51 3.48 8.38 1.35
CA LEU A 51 2.63 7.26 0.98
C LEU A 51 2.10 6.54 2.21
N TYR A 52 2.98 6.24 3.17
CA TYR A 52 2.58 5.57 4.40
C TYR A 52 1.52 6.37 5.17
N LEU A 53 1.72 7.68 5.32
CA LEU A 53 0.74 8.53 6.00
C LEU A 53 -0.62 8.49 5.29
N ASN A 54 -0.62 8.50 3.97
CA ASN A 54 -1.87 8.37 3.22
C ASN A 54 -2.58 7.05 3.51
N THR A 55 -1.84 5.95 3.67
CA THR A 55 -2.48 4.67 3.97
C THR A 55 -3.19 4.67 5.31
N ILE A 56 -2.61 5.30 6.32
CA ILE A 56 -3.19 5.26 7.67
C ILE A 56 -4.21 6.36 7.90
N GLU A 57 -4.05 7.54 7.28
CA GLU A 57 -4.89 8.69 7.59
C GLU A 57 -5.90 9.07 6.52
N ALA A 58 -5.63 8.76 5.25
CA ALA A 58 -6.43 9.28 4.14
C ALA A 58 -7.22 8.23 3.38
N MET A 59 -6.66 7.05 3.17
CA MET A 59 -7.36 5.99 2.45
C MET A 59 -8.42 5.37 3.34
N PRO A 60 -9.68 5.26 2.87
CA PRO A 60 -10.77 4.81 3.74
C PRO A 60 -10.80 3.31 4.03
N GLU A 61 -10.20 2.49 3.18
CA GLU A 61 -10.23 1.05 3.35
C GLU A 61 -9.43 0.59 4.56
N LYS A 62 -9.84 -0.52 5.18
CA LYS A 62 -9.12 -1.11 6.32
C LYS A 62 -7.93 -1.94 5.88
N SER A 63 -7.93 -2.42 4.65
CA SER A 63 -6.84 -3.22 4.11
C SER A 63 -6.22 -2.51 2.92
N ILE A 64 -4.92 -2.30 2.97
CA ILE A 64 -4.20 -1.57 1.94
C ILE A 64 -2.93 -2.34 1.61
N MET A 65 -2.63 -2.49 0.33
CA MET A 65 -1.46 -3.19 -0.15
C MET A 65 -0.57 -2.24 -0.93
N ILE A 66 0.69 -2.17 -0.54
CA ILE A 66 1.68 -1.38 -1.25
C ILE A 66 2.58 -2.35 -2.00
N LEU A 67 2.55 -2.27 -3.34
CA LEU A 67 3.42 -3.08 -4.19
C LEU A 67 4.59 -2.21 -4.60
N ILE A 68 5.79 -2.61 -4.16
CA ILE A 68 7.03 -1.89 -4.46
C ILE A 68 7.94 -2.82 -5.23
N ASP A 69 8.35 -2.41 -6.41
CA ASP A 69 9.26 -3.20 -7.22
C ASP A 69 10.20 -2.32 -8.03
N GLY A 70 11.20 -2.95 -8.69
CA GLY A 70 12.24 -2.26 -9.41
C GLY A 70 13.54 -2.19 -8.60
N ASP A 71 14.64 -1.90 -9.30
CA ASP A 71 15.98 -1.91 -8.70
C ASP A 71 16.44 -0.55 -8.17
N GLY A 72 15.63 0.49 -8.37
CA GLY A 72 16.00 1.86 -8.01
C GLY A 72 15.80 2.23 -6.54
N TRP A 73 15.23 1.34 -5.73
CA TRP A 73 14.94 1.64 -4.33
C TRP A 73 16.16 1.40 -3.45
N LYS A 74 16.42 2.33 -2.55
CA LYS A 74 17.44 2.13 -1.54
C LYS A 74 16.91 1.16 -0.48
N ALA A 75 17.76 0.25 -0.03
CA ALA A 75 17.35 -0.75 0.96
C ALA A 75 16.80 -0.12 2.24
N GLY A 76 17.38 0.99 2.66
CA GLY A 76 16.94 1.68 3.86
C GLY A 76 15.52 2.24 3.77
N SER A 77 15.11 2.70 2.58
CA SER A 77 13.77 3.26 2.42
C SER A 77 12.71 2.18 2.51
N ILE A 78 12.94 1.02 1.90
CA ILE A 78 12.00 -0.09 1.97
C ILE A 78 11.95 -0.66 3.39
N LYS A 79 13.12 -0.78 4.03
CA LYS A 79 13.18 -1.22 5.42
C LYS A 79 12.39 -0.29 6.34
N TRP A 80 12.57 1.02 6.15
CA TRP A 80 11.83 2.01 6.94
C TRP A 80 10.32 1.80 6.80
N LEU A 81 9.84 1.62 5.56
CA LEU A 81 8.42 1.43 5.31
C LEU A 81 7.90 0.15 5.97
N LYS A 82 8.61 -0.96 5.83
CA LYS A 82 8.22 -2.22 6.46
C LYS A 82 8.20 -2.11 7.97
N ASP A 83 9.18 -1.44 8.56
CA ASP A 83 9.24 -1.22 10.00
C ASP A 83 8.11 -0.31 10.47
N ALA A 84 7.80 0.73 9.71
CA ALA A 84 6.69 1.63 10.05
C ALA A 84 5.36 0.88 10.10
N VAL A 85 5.13 0.01 9.12
CA VAL A 85 3.92 -0.82 9.09
C VAL A 85 3.89 -1.77 10.28
N LYS A 86 4.99 -2.45 10.56
CA LYS A 86 5.07 -3.41 11.67
C LYS A 86 4.87 -2.74 13.02
N GLU A 87 5.46 -1.58 13.21
CA GLU A 87 5.39 -0.83 14.47
C GLU A 87 4.17 0.05 14.58
N LYS A 88 3.37 0.13 13.51
CA LYS A 88 2.18 0.99 13.43
C LYS A 88 2.52 2.44 13.76
N LYS A 89 3.61 2.94 13.16
CA LYS A 89 4.06 4.31 13.41
C LYS A 89 2.97 5.32 13.06
N TYR A 90 2.86 6.35 13.88
CA TYR A 90 1.96 7.48 13.68
C TYR A 90 0.47 7.12 13.68
N THR A 91 0.13 5.90 14.08
CA THR A 91 -1.27 5.50 14.17
C THR A 91 -1.89 6.01 15.47
N THR A 92 -3.22 6.12 15.46
CA THR A 92 -4.03 6.49 16.62
C THR A 92 -5.02 5.37 16.90
N ALA A 93 -5.83 5.52 17.92
CA ALA A 93 -6.88 4.55 18.21
C ALA A 93 -7.87 4.40 17.06
N GLU A 94 -7.99 5.41 16.19
CA GLU A 94 -8.94 5.40 15.08
C GLU A 94 -8.45 4.59 13.89
N ASN A 95 -7.12 4.44 13.70
CA ASN A 95 -6.56 3.81 12.50
C ASN A 95 -5.54 2.71 12.76
N ASN A 96 -5.34 2.32 14.02
CA ASN A 96 -4.37 1.27 14.34
C ASN A 96 -4.82 -0.14 13.99
N ASP A 97 -6.07 -0.29 13.57
CA ASP A 97 -6.64 -1.57 13.14
C ASP A 97 -6.46 -1.84 11.64
N LYS A 98 -5.87 -0.91 10.90
CA LYS A 98 -5.64 -1.11 9.48
C LYS A 98 -4.59 -2.20 9.23
N LYS A 99 -4.84 -3.02 8.21
CA LYS A 99 -3.90 -4.03 7.76
C LYS A 99 -3.19 -3.51 6.52
N ILE A 100 -1.89 -3.31 6.63
CA ILE A 100 -1.10 -2.76 5.53
C ILE A 100 -0.06 -3.80 5.13
N PHE A 101 -0.05 -4.15 3.85
CA PHE A 101 0.90 -5.10 3.30
C PHE A 101 1.92 -4.35 2.45
N VAL A 102 3.20 -4.71 2.58
CA VAL A 102 4.26 -4.17 1.73
C VAL A 102 4.89 -5.37 1.01
N PHE A 103 4.60 -5.49 -0.27
CA PHE A 103 5.03 -6.64 -1.07
C PHE A 103 5.80 -6.22 -2.31
N SER A 104 6.77 -7.05 -2.70
CA SER A 104 7.26 -7.04 -4.07
C SER A 104 6.21 -7.70 -4.97
N LEU A 105 6.40 -7.62 -6.29
CA LEU A 105 5.47 -8.28 -7.21
C LEU A 105 5.44 -9.79 -7.00
N THR A 106 6.61 -10.40 -6.75
CA THR A 106 6.69 -11.84 -6.46
C THR A 106 5.94 -12.21 -5.20
N GLU A 107 6.11 -11.42 -4.14
CA GLU A 107 5.40 -11.65 -2.89
C GLU A 107 3.89 -11.49 -3.07
N PHE A 108 3.47 -10.52 -3.89
CA PHE A 108 2.06 -10.34 -4.19
C PHE A 108 1.48 -11.57 -4.89
N PHE A 109 2.17 -12.11 -5.90
CA PHE A 109 1.69 -13.31 -6.59
C PHE A 109 1.59 -14.51 -5.65
N THR A 110 2.55 -14.66 -4.75
CA THR A 110 2.51 -15.73 -3.75
C THR A 110 1.29 -15.59 -2.84
N TRP A 111 1.05 -14.37 -2.36
CA TRP A 111 -0.12 -14.08 -1.53
C TRP A 111 -1.43 -14.34 -2.28
N ALA A 112 -1.53 -13.87 -3.52
CA ALA A 112 -2.75 -14.01 -4.31
C ALA A 112 -3.05 -15.47 -4.61
N ASN A 113 -2.03 -16.25 -4.98
CA ASN A 113 -2.21 -17.68 -5.23
C ASN A 113 -2.70 -18.42 -3.99
N LYS A 114 -2.16 -18.08 -2.85
CA LYS A 114 -2.55 -18.68 -1.58
C LYS A 114 -3.98 -18.29 -1.19
N MET A 115 -4.36 -17.04 -1.42
CA MET A 115 -5.67 -16.52 -1.05
C MET A 115 -6.79 -17.07 -1.95
N PHE A 116 -6.54 -17.18 -3.26
CA PHE A 116 -7.57 -17.46 -4.24
C PHE A 116 -7.51 -18.87 -4.85
N SER A 117 -6.64 -19.74 -4.38
CA SER A 117 -6.46 -21.08 -4.95
C SER A 117 -7.39 -22.15 -4.35
N LYS A 118 -8.33 -21.74 -3.56
CA LYS A 118 -9.28 -22.68 -2.91
C LYS A 118 -10.52 -22.89 -3.74
#